data_ccef4d8edeaaf8d71d02006907ce07b3
#
_entry.id   ccef4d8edeaaf8d71d02006907ce07b3
#
_cell.length_a   1.000
_cell.length_b   1.000
_cell.length_c   1.000
_cell.angle_alpha   90.00
_cell.angle_beta   90.00
_cell.angle_gamma   90.00
#
_symmetry.space_group_name_H-M   'P 1'
#
loop_
_entity.id
_entity.type
_entity.pdbx_description
1 polymer ?
#
loop_
_entity_poly.entity_id
_entity_poly.type
_entity_poly.pdbx_seq_one_letter_code
_entity_poly.pdbx_strand_id
1 'polypeptide(L)'
;MALADAQTLAIRKLLSRAAYDSTISPGPPLPKSHPSPSLIAKLHLECAFLYSSARTLAKTPSEEVNGELRKYLKEEAGFHGALGRKWLGVDCGETGGTEKGGDAIAWTAWAKKELEELKGNKGIGISRAEKEKRKDKIADELESTTVFWKHYTKVNNSLHFQTVPPQSALQSRIPEGRLAVAIKPYELPVPVFGPGSVKYAQKQAEELELELGQDKDESVPSPRVGGSYAGAGSYF
;
A
#
# COMPACT_ATOMS: atom_id res chain seq x y z
N MET A 1 -8.37 2.07 2.95
CA MET A 1 -7.61 1.89 4.20
C MET A 1 -6.64 0.72 4.09
N ALA A 2 -7.07 -0.52 3.90
CA ALA A 2 -6.16 -1.68 3.82
C ALA A 2 -5.00 -1.52 2.81
N LEU A 3 -5.23 -0.93 1.64
CA LEU A 3 -4.18 -0.64 0.67
C LEU A 3 -3.17 0.38 1.20
N ALA A 4 -3.61 1.40 1.93
CA ALA A 4 -2.73 2.38 2.57
C ALA A 4 -1.86 1.73 3.66
N ASP A 5 -2.45 0.82 4.46
CA ASP A 5 -1.73 0.08 5.50
C ASP A 5 -0.67 -0.86 4.87
N ALA A 6 -1.03 -1.56 3.79
CA ALA A 6 -0.10 -2.39 3.03
C ALA A 6 1.06 -1.57 2.44
N GLN A 7 0.76 -0.39 1.89
CA GLN A 7 1.76 0.56 1.39
C GLN A 7 2.71 1.02 2.51
N THR A 8 2.17 1.33 3.69
CA THR A 8 2.97 1.70 4.87
C THR A 8 3.93 0.57 5.29
N LEU A 9 3.47 -0.69 5.27
CA LEU A 9 4.32 -1.85 5.55
C LEU A 9 5.44 -2.00 4.52
N ALA A 10 5.14 -1.77 3.23
CA ALA A 10 6.14 -1.81 2.17
C ALA A 10 7.23 -0.74 2.37
N ILE A 11 6.84 0.48 2.74
CA ILE A 11 7.79 1.56 3.08
C ILE A 11 8.66 1.16 4.28
N ARG A 12 8.04 0.64 5.34
CA ARG A 12 8.80 0.17 6.53
C ARG A 12 9.81 -0.91 6.18
N LYS A 13 9.42 -1.89 5.36
CA LYS A 13 10.32 -2.94 4.89
C LYS A 13 11.47 -2.38 4.05
N LEU A 14 11.20 -1.38 3.21
CA LEU A 14 12.22 -0.71 2.40
C LEU A 14 13.24 0.02 3.28
N LEU A 15 12.77 0.76 4.28
CA LEU A 15 13.62 1.53 5.19
C LEU A 15 14.37 0.66 6.20
N SER A 16 13.75 -0.42 6.72
CA SER A 16 14.39 -1.31 7.68
C SER A 16 15.61 -2.02 7.09
N ARG A 17 15.60 -2.34 5.81
CA ARG A 17 16.74 -2.93 5.12
C ARG A 17 17.94 -1.98 5.08
N ALA A 18 17.69 -0.69 4.84
CA ALA A 18 18.72 0.33 4.85
C ALA A 18 19.25 0.64 6.26
N ALA A 19 18.37 0.61 7.26
CA ALA A 19 18.74 0.85 8.66
C ALA A 19 19.60 -0.29 9.24
N TYR A 20 19.44 -1.52 8.77
CA TYR A 20 20.25 -2.65 9.21
C TYR A 20 21.70 -2.56 8.72
N ASP A 21 21.92 -1.98 7.54
CA ASP A 21 23.25 -1.80 6.96
C ASP A 21 23.98 -0.56 7.52
N SER A 22 23.30 0.33 8.25
CA SER A 22 23.87 1.53 8.84
C SER A 22 23.97 1.40 10.37
N THR A 23 25.18 1.27 10.88
CA THR A 23 25.47 1.39 12.32
C THR A 23 25.36 2.82 12.85
N ILE A 24 24.99 3.78 11.99
CA ILE A 24 24.93 5.21 12.28
C ILE A 24 23.48 5.65 12.19
N SER A 25 23.02 6.47 13.15
CA SER A 25 21.71 7.11 13.11
C SER A 25 21.44 7.77 11.75
N PRO A 26 20.23 7.60 11.17
CA PRO A 26 19.91 8.15 9.86
C PRO A 26 19.91 9.68 9.90
N GLY A 27 21.02 10.26 9.52
CA GLY A 27 21.24 11.70 9.37
C GLY A 27 22.01 11.99 8.08
N PRO A 28 22.11 13.26 7.69
CA PRO A 28 22.88 13.65 6.52
C PRO A 28 24.41 13.49 6.76
N PRO A 29 25.20 13.02 5.75
CA PRO A 29 24.73 12.51 4.47
C PRO A 29 24.18 11.09 4.56
N LEU A 30 23.22 10.77 3.68
CA LEU A 30 22.63 9.43 3.63
C LEU A 30 23.66 8.38 3.15
N PRO A 31 23.62 7.14 3.70
CA PRO A 31 24.43 6.04 3.21
C PRO A 31 24.16 5.73 1.75
N LYS A 32 25.16 5.27 1.00
CA LYS A 32 25.00 4.86 -0.41
C LYS A 32 24.01 3.71 -0.61
N SER A 33 23.83 2.86 0.40
CA SER A 33 22.85 1.76 0.42
C SER A 33 21.42 2.22 0.68
N HIS A 34 21.23 3.51 1.04
CA HIS A 34 19.90 4.03 1.33
C HIS A 34 19.03 4.07 0.07
N PRO A 35 17.76 3.64 0.14
CA PRO A 35 16.84 3.77 -0.98
C PRO A 35 16.69 5.23 -1.42
N SER A 36 16.39 5.46 -2.69
CA SER A 36 16.22 6.81 -3.24
C SER A 36 15.20 7.62 -2.41
N PRO A 37 15.60 8.80 -1.88
CA PRO A 37 14.68 9.66 -1.14
C PRO A 37 13.46 10.08 -1.97
N SER A 38 13.64 10.30 -3.27
CA SER A 38 12.56 10.60 -4.21
C SER A 38 11.53 9.47 -4.30
N LEU A 39 11.99 8.21 -4.31
CA LEU A 39 11.09 7.06 -4.28
C LEU A 39 10.28 7.02 -2.96
N ILE A 40 10.96 7.18 -1.83
CA ILE A 40 10.31 7.17 -0.51
C ILE A 40 9.28 8.30 -0.40
N ALA A 41 9.62 9.50 -0.91
CA ALA A 41 8.69 10.62 -0.95
C ALA A 41 7.40 10.27 -1.71
N LYS A 42 7.52 9.72 -2.93
CA LYS A 42 6.38 9.32 -3.75
C LYS A 42 5.54 8.22 -3.08
N LEU A 43 6.16 7.26 -2.41
CA LEU A 43 5.46 6.23 -1.67
C LEU A 43 4.63 6.81 -0.51
N HIS A 44 5.20 7.76 0.25
CA HIS A 44 4.47 8.45 1.32
C HIS A 44 3.34 9.35 0.80
N LEU A 45 3.54 10.05 -0.31
CA LEU A 45 2.50 10.87 -0.95
C LEU A 45 1.32 10.00 -1.40
N GLU A 46 1.58 8.81 -1.92
CA GLU A 46 0.52 7.85 -2.25
C GLU A 46 -0.25 7.36 -1.00
N CYS A 47 0.45 7.06 0.10
CA CYS A 47 -0.22 6.76 1.37
C CYS A 47 -1.15 7.91 1.80
N ALA A 48 -0.68 9.15 1.73
CA ALA A 48 -1.47 10.33 2.08
C ALA A 48 -2.72 10.44 1.20
N PHE A 49 -2.58 10.18 -0.10
CA PHE A 49 -3.69 10.17 -1.04
C PHE A 49 -4.70 9.07 -0.71
N LEU A 50 -4.25 7.84 -0.46
CA LEU A 50 -5.11 6.70 -0.12
C LEU A 50 -5.89 6.92 1.18
N TYR A 51 -5.26 7.47 2.23
CA TYR A 51 -5.95 7.82 3.47
C TYR A 51 -6.93 8.99 3.28
N SER A 52 -6.59 9.98 2.45
CA SER A 52 -7.48 11.08 2.11
C SER A 52 -8.70 10.60 1.32
N SER A 53 -8.50 9.69 0.38
CA SER A 53 -9.57 9.06 -0.40
C SER A 53 -10.50 8.23 0.49
N ALA A 54 -9.94 7.43 1.40
CA ALA A 54 -10.71 6.68 2.39
C ALA A 54 -11.53 7.62 3.30
N ARG A 55 -10.96 8.77 3.71
CA ARG A 55 -11.67 9.79 4.49
C ARG A 55 -12.81 10.42 3.71
N THR A 56 -12.65 10.63 2.41
CA THR A 56 -13.72 11.19 1.56
C THR A 56 -14.87 10.20 1.43
N LEU A 57 -14.57 8.93 1.20
CA LEU A 57 -15.58 7.86 1.18
C LEU A 57 -16.32 7.72 2.53
N ALA A 58 -15.60 7.88 3.65
CA ALA A 58 -16.18 7.86 4.99
C ALA A 58 -17.08 9.07 5.32
N LYS A 59 -17.23 10.05 4.44
CA LYS A 59 -18.13 11.20 4.59
C LYS A 59 -19.51 10.98 3.94
N THR A 60 -19.72 9.85 3.27
CA THR A 60 -20.99 9.56 2.58
C THR A 60 -22.14 9.50 3.58
N PRO A 61 -23.31 10.13 3.30
CA PRO A 61 -24.38 10.34 4.28
C PRO A 61 -25.14 9.09 4.72
N SER A 62 -24.90 7.94 4.09
CA SER A 62 -25.70 6.72 4.26
C SER A 62 -25.36 5.89 5.51
N GLU A 63 -24.24 6.16 6.19
CA GLU A 63 -23.88 5.44 7.42
C GLU A 63 -23.19 6.39 8.41
N GLU A 64 -23.53 6.29 9.70
CA GLU A 64 -22.81 6.96 10.78
C GLU A 64 -21.42 6.34 10.96
N VAL A 65 -20.47 6.75 10.11
CA VAL A 65 -19.09 6.37 10.28
C VAL A 65 -18.54 7.05 11.53
N ASN A 66 -17.96 6.24 12.43
CA ASN A 66 -17.38 6.67 13.68
C ASN A 66 -16.45 7.90 13.49
N GLY A 67 -16.70 8.96 14.25
CA GLY A 67 -15.92 10.20 14.21
C GLY A 67 -14.42 9.98 14.48
N GLU A 68 -14.07 8.98 15.29
CA GLU A 68 -12.69 8.59 15.58
C GLU A 68 -11.98 8.06 14.33
N LEU A 69 -12.68 7.23 13.52
CA LEU A 69 -12.11 6.74 12.25
C LEU A 69 -11.82 7.91 11.30
N ARG A 70 -12.74 8.86 11.15
CA ARG A 70 -12.52 10.04 10.29
C ARG A 70 -11.33 10.87 10.75
N LYS A 71 -11.14 11.00 12.04
CA LYS A 71 -10.03 11.70 12.65
C LYS A 71 -8.73 10.94 12.41
N TYR A 72 -8.73 9.61 12.63
CA TYR A 72 -7.61 8.74 12.32
C TYR A 72 -7.15 8.89 10.88
N LEU A 73 -8.07 8.78 9.92
CA LEU A 73 -7.76 8.91 8.49
C LEU A 73 -7.17 10.29 8.15
N LYS A 74 -7.67 11.37 8.79
CA LYS A 74 -7.12 12.72 8.63
C LYS A 74 -5.68 12.81 9.13
N GLU A 75 -5.41 12.26 10.30
CA GLU A 75 -4.09 12.33 10.92
C GLU A 75 -3.06 11.46 10.19
N GLU A 76 -3.44 10.25 9.73
CA GLU A 76 -2.55 9.43 8.90
C GLU A 76 -2.26 10.08 7.56
N ALA A 77 -3.27 10.66 6.90
CA ALA A 77 -3.05 11.43 5.68
C ALA A 77 -2.06 12.60 5.90
N GLY A 78 -2.25 13.36 6.98
CA GLY A 78 -1.34 14.45 7.35
C GLY A 78 0.07 13.98 7.66
N PHE A 79 0.20 12.90 8.43
CA PHE A 79 1.49 12.33 8.81
C PHE A 79 2.27 11.85 7.57
N HIS A 80 1.64 11.08 6.69
CA HIS A 80 2.29 10.63 5.46
C HIS A 80 2.56 11.78 4.48
N GLY A 81 1.70 12.80 4.44
CA GLY A 81 1.95 14.03 3.68
C GLY A 81 3.21 14.77 4.15
N ALA A 82 3.37 14.92 5.47
CA ALA A 82 4.56 15.53 6.07
C ALA A 82 5.83 14.71 5.77
N LEU A 83 5.77 13.38 5.89
CA LEU A 83 6.90 12.50 5.54
C LEU A 83 7.24 12.55 4.05
N GLY A 84 6.24 12.63 3.17
CA GLY A 84 6.47 12.85 1.74
C GLY A 84 7.30 14.11 1.49
N ARG A 85 6.95 15.23 2.13
CA ARG A 85 7.68 16.51 2.03
C ARG A 85 9.07 16.44 2.67
N LYS A 86 9.22 15.76 3.83
CA LYS A 86 10.53 15.49 4.42
C LYS A 86 11.46 14.86 3.39
N TRP A 87 11.02 13.78 2.75
CA TRP A 87 11.84 13.03 1.80
C TRP A 87 12.06 13.79 0.48
N LEU A 88 11.15 14.67 0.04
CA LEU A 88 11.42 15.62 -1.05
C LEU A 88 12.56 16.59 -0.69
N GLY A 89 12.55 17.10 0.55
CA GLY A 89 13.63 17.96 1.03
C GLY A 89 14.97 17.23 1.11
N VAL A 90 14.96 15.97 1.58
CA VAL A 90 16.14 15.12 1.62
C VAL A 90 16.65 14.84 0.21
N ASP A 91 15.76 14.53 -0.75
CA ASP A 91 16.14 14.33 -2.15
C ASP A 91 16.83 15.57 -2.74
N CYS A 92 16.25 16.76 -2.50
CA CYS A 92 16.86 18.03 -2.92
C CYS A 92 18.23 18.26 -2.28
N GLY A 93 18.40 17.92 -1.00
CA GLY A 93 19.65 18.13 -0.26
C GLY A 93 20.75 17.16 -0.62
N GLU A 94 20.43 15.90 -0.89
CA GLU A 94 21.42 14.85 -1.16
C GLU A 94 21.76 14.71 -2.65
N THR A 95 20.79 14.96 -3.54
CA THR A 95 20.96 14.75 -4.99
C THR A 95 20.90 16.05 -5.81
N GLY A 96 20.42 17.14 -5.23
CA GLY A 96 20.14 18.38 -5.94
C GLY A 96 21.35 19.31 -6.15
N GLY A 97 22.51 18.96 -5.62
CA GLY A 97 23.73 19.77 -5.73
C GLY A 97 23.57 21.15 -5.07
N THR A 98 24.36 22.10 -5.56
CA THR A 98 24.39 23.48 -5.00
C THR A 98 23.12 24.29 -5.29
N GLU A 99 22.38 23.95 -6.36
CA GLU A 99 21.26 24.76 -6.83
C GLU A 99 19.97 24.53 -6.04
N LYS A 100 19.80 23.37 -5.40
CA LYS A 100 18.58 22.98 -4.69
C LYS A 100 18.67 23.14 -3.17
N GLY A 101 19.69 23.82 -2.66
CA GLY A 101 19.85 24.03 -1.22
C GLY A 101 18.67 24.76 -0.58
N GLY A 102 18.15 25.80 -1.23
CA GLY A 102 16.97 26.54 -0.78
C GLY A 102 15.70 25.67 -0.77
N ASP A 103 15.51 24.84 -1.80
CA ASP A 103 14.40 23.90 -1.88
C ASP A 103 14.45 22.86 -0.75
N ALA A 104 15.64 22.31 -0.46
CA ALA A 104 15.84 21.34 0.61
C ALA A 104 15.41 21.89 1.97
N ILE A 105 15.78 23.15 2.26
CA ILE A 105 15.36 23.85 3.49
C ILE A 105 13.85 24.04 3.51
N ALA A 106 13.27 24.53 2.41
CA ALA A 106 11.86 24.87 2.36
C ALA A 106 10.96 23.63 2.53
N TRP A 107 11.28 22.52 1.87
CA TRP A 107 10.57 21.26 2.03
C TRP A 107 10.68 20.69 3.45
N THR A 108 11.88 20.66 4.02
CA THR A 108 12.10 20.11 5.37
C THR A 108 11.48 21.01 6.44
N ALA A 109 11.50 22.33 6.27
CA ALA A 109 10.81 23.28 7.15
C ALA A 109 9.30 23.10 7.13
N TRP A 110 8.72 22.88 5.93
CA TRP A 110 7.30 22.61 5.81
C TRP A 110 6.92 21.28 6.50
N ALA A 111 7.64 20.20 6.22
CA ALA A 111 7.43 18.92 6.88
C ALA A 111 7.52 19.02 8.41
N LYS A 112 8.53 19.73 8.92
CA LYS A 112 8.73 19.99 10.35
C LYS A 112 7.52 20.67 10.97
N LYS A 113 7.01 21.74 10.35
CA LYS A 113 5.84 22.47 10.83
C LYS A 113 4.60 21.58 10.92
N GLU A 114 4.33 20.75 9.89
CA GLU A 114 3.19 19.84 9.89
C GLU A 114 3.32 18.74 10.97
N LEU A 115 4.53 18.21 11.20
CA LEU A 115 4.76 17.25 12.28
C LEU A 115 4.59 17.87 13.66
N GLU A 116 5.00 19.14 13.85
CA GLU A 116 4.76 19.90 15.08
C GLU A 116 3.25 20.08 15.35
N GLU A 117 2.49 20.44 14.32
CA GLU A 117 1.03 20.56 14.39
C GLU A 117 0.37 19.21 14.77
N LEU A 118 0.80 18.11 14.15
CA LEU A 118 0.31 16.77 14.47
C LEU A 118 0.65 16.33 15.90
N LYS A 119 1.85 16.66 16.39
CA LYS A 119 2.28 16.38 17.77
C LYS A 119 1.45 17.15 18.80
N GLY A 120 1.05 18.38 18.48
CA GLY A 120 0.21 19.24 19.33
C GLY A 120 -1.25 18.78 19.42
N ASN A 121 -1.73 17.98 18.48
CA ASN A 121 -3.10 17.50 18.48
C ASN A 121 -3.34 16.49 19.61
N LYS A 122 -4.55 16.56 20.24
CA LYS A 122 -4.98 15.55 21.19
C LYS A 122 -5.07 14.21 20.47
N GLY A 123 -4.07 13.34 20.72
CA GLY A 123 -3.91 12.06 20.03
C GLY A 123 -5.18 11.22 20.02
N ILE A 124 -5.33 10.47 18.93
CA ILE A 124 -6.39 9.49 18.77
C ILE A 124 -5.82 8.11 19.13
N GLY A 125 -6.64 7.31 19.71
CA GLY A 125 -6.38 5.91 20.03
C GLY A 125 -7.42 5.44 21.02
N ILE A 126 -7.78 4.19 20.92
CA ILE A 126 -8.74 3.53 21.80
C ILE A 126 -8.13 3.38 23.20
N SER A 127 -6.80 3.23 23.27
CA SER A 127 -6.07 3.09 24.52
C SER A 127 -5.03 4.19 24.74
N ARG A 128 -4.66 4.41 26.00
CA ARG A 128 -3.57 5.33 26.37
C ARG A 128 -2.23 4.90 25.74
N ALA A 129 -1.97 3.60 25.67
CA ALA A 129 -0.74 3.04 25.11
C ALA A 129 -0.62 3.30 23.60
N GLU A 130 -1.72 3.23 22.86
CA GLU A 130 -1.72 3.55 21.42
C GLU A 130 -1.46 5.02 21.15
N LYS A 131 -2.05 5.91 21.98
CA LYS A 131 -1.79 7.35 21.92
C LYS A 131 -0.33 7.68 22.16
N GLU A 132 0.30 7.03 23.13
CA GLU A 132 1.71 7.21 23.47
C GLU A 132 2.61 6.75 22.31
N LYS A 133 2.43 5.52 21.82
CA LYS A 133 3.18 5.00 20.66
C LYS A 133 3.09 5.89 19.42
N ARG A 134 1.92 6.48 19.21
CA ARG A 134 1.73 7.40 18.09
C ARG A 134 2.49 8.71 18.27
N LYS A 135 2.45 9.27 19.48
CA LYS A 135 3.22 10.47 19.83
C LYS A 135 4.72 10.23 19.70
N ASP A 136 5.20 9.09 20.16
CA ASP A 136 6.61 8.71 20.03
C ASP A 136 7.01 8.62 18.56
N LYS A 137 6.21 7.94 17.73
CA LYS A 137 6.43 7.86 16.27
C LYS A 137 6.53 9.25 15.62
N ILE A 138 5.64 10.18 15.98
CA ILE A 138 5.66 11.56 15.47
C ILE A 138 6.89 12.30 16.01
N ALA A 139 7.26 12.11 17.27
CA ALA A 139 8.39 12.75 17.89
C ALA A 139 9.72 12.32 17.23
N ASP A 140 9.91 11.02 16.99
CA ASP A 140 11.09 10.46 16.31
C ASP A 140 11.23 11.03 14.90
N GLU A 141 10.14 11.09 14.15
CA GLU A 141 10.14 11.65 12.79
C GLU A 141 10.39 13.16 12.78
N LEU A 142 9.86 13.88 13.77
CA LEU A 142 10.11 15.32 13.95
C LEU A 142 11.58 15.58 14.29
N GLU A 143 12.18 14.79 15.17
CA GLU A 143 13.59 14.87 15.52
C GLU A 143 14.47 14.64 14.29
N SER A 144 14.24 13.54 13.58
CA SER A 144 14.93 13.22 12.33
C SER A 144 14.79 14.37 11.31
N THR A 145 13.57 14.87 11.09
CA THR A 145 13.33 15.99 10.15
C THR A 145 14.09 17.24 10.58
N THR A 146 14.16 17.50 11.89
CA THR A 146 14.89 18.65 12.44
C THR A 146 16.39 18.54 12.22
N VAL A 147 16.96 17.34 12.30
CA VAL A 147 18.39 17.07 12.01
C VAL A 147 18.70 17.42 10.55
N PHE A 148 17.90 16.93 9.59
CA PHE A 148 18.06 17.25 8.18
C PHE A 148 17.89 18.74 7.90
N TRP A 149 16.84 19.36 8.44
CA TRP A 149 16.60 20.79 8.27
C TRP A 149 17.77 21.64 8.77
N LYS A 150 18.29 21.37 9.98
CA LYS A 150 19.46 22.08 10.54
C LYS A 150 20.68 21.91 9.66
N HIS A 151 20.93 20.71 9.17
CA HIS A 151 22.07 20.44 8.31
C HIS A 151 21.99 21.23 7.00
N TYR A 152 20.85 21.14 6.29
CA TYR A 152 20.69 21.84 5.02
C TYR A 152 20.70 23.36 5.21
N THR A 153 20.13 23.87 6.30
CA THR A 153 20.23 25.29 6.63
C THR A 153 21.68 25.73 6.83
N LYS A 154 22.47 24.95 7.58
CA LYS A 154 23.89 25.25 7.79
C LYS A 154 24.66 25.22 6.47
N VAL A 155 24.48 24.18 5.66
CA VAL A 155 25.17 24.05 4.36
C VAL A 155 24.77 25.18 3.41
N ASN A 156 23.50 25.51 3.32
CA ASN A 156 23.04 26.59 2.44
C ASN A 156 23.61 27.96 2.89
N ASN A 157 23.61 28.24 4.19
CA ASN A 157 24.07 29.53 4.71
C ASN A 157 25.60 29.69 4.65
N SER A 158 26.36 28.59 4.56
CA SER A 158 27.81 28.63 4.50
C SER A 158 28.40 28.41 3.11
N LEU A 159 27.69 27.72 2.22
CA LEU A 159 28.25 27.27 0.93
C LEU A 159 27.39 27.65 -0.29
N HIS A 160 26.07 27.50 -0.21
CA HIS A 160 25.22 27.60 -1.41
C HIS A 160 24.55 28.98 -1.56
N PHE A 161 24.16 29.62 -0.47
CA PHE A 161 23.48 30.95 -0.43
C PHE A 161 22.22 31.03 -1.31
N GLN A 162 21.52 29.90 -1.47
CA GLN A 162 20.31 29.84 -2.29
C GLN A 162 19.11 30.44 -1.56
N THR A 163 18.24 31.11 -2.31
CA THR A 163 16.99 31.64 -1.77
C THR A 163 16.05 30.50 -1.39
N VAL A 164 15.43 30.62 -0.21
CA VAL A 164 14.44 29.64 0.27
C VAL A 164 13.08 29.99 -0.32
N PRO A 165 12.48 29.16 -1.19
CA PRO A 165 11.20 29.48 -1.80
C PRO A 165 10.07 29.43 -0.76
N PRO A 166 9.00 30.24 -0.95
CA PRO A 166 7.82 30.18 -0.10
C PRO A 166 7.05 28.88 -0.33
N GLN A 167 6.29 28.44 0.67
CA GLN A 167 5.51 27.21 0.64
C GLN A 167 4.53 27.15 -0.55
N SER A 168 3.94 28.27 -0.96
CA SER A 168 3.05 28.36 -2.11
C SER A 168 3.72 27.95 -3.44
N ALA A 169 5.00 28.29 -3.61
CA ALA A 169 5.78 27.89 -4.80
C ALA A 169 6.12 26.39 -4.81
N LEU A 170 6.20 25.76 -3.64
CA LEU A 170 6.45 24.34 -3.52
C LEU A 170 5.22 23.49 -3.79
N GLN A 171 4.03 23.99 -3.51
CA GLN A 171 2.79 23.25 -3.59
C GLN A 171 2.51 22.71 -5.02
N SER A 172 2.82 23.51 -6.03
CA SER A 172 2.69 23.10 -7.44
C SER A 172 3.76 22.11 -7.91
N ARG A 173 4.81 21.91 -7.11
CA ARG A 173 5.96 21.04 -7.41
C ARG A 173 5.90 19.69 -6.69
N ILE A 174 4.80 19.41 -5.94
CA ILE A 174 4.59 18.11 -5.31
C ILE A 174 4.39 17.07 -6.42
N PRO A 175 5.22 16.02 -6.49
CA PRO A 175 5.05 14.99 -7.50
C PRO A 175 3.86 14.10 -7.18
N GLU A 176 3.38 13.38 -8.18
CA GLU A 176 2.39 12.33 -8.00
C GLU A 176 2.96 11.21 -7.11
N GLY A 177 2.05 10.60 -6.32
CA GLY A 177 2.35 9.43 -5.51
C GLY A 177 2.66 8.21 -6.37
N ARG A 178 3.24 7.18 -5.75
CA ARG A 178 3.54 5.91 -6.40
C ARG A 178 3.17 4.75 -5.49
N LEU A 179 2.50 3.75 -6.04
CA LEU A 179 2.28 2.47 -5.36
C LEU A 179 3.57 1.64 -5.31
N ALA A 180 3.82 1.00 -4.18
CA ALA A 180 4.96 0.09 -4.01
C ALA A 180 4.83 -1.16 -4.90
N VAL A 181 3.59 -1.63 -5.08
CA VAL A 181 3.26 -2.80 -5.90
C VAL A 181 2.05 -2.44 -6.75
N ALA A 182 2.07 -2.82 -8.02
CA ALA A 182 0.92 -2.66 -8.91
C ALA A 182 -0.29 -3.45 -8.36
N ILE A 183 -1.46 -2.82 -8.39
CA ILE A 183 -2.71 -3.49 -8.02
C ILE A 183 -3.03 -4.50 -9.12
N LYS A 184 -3.14 -5.77 -8.73
CA LYS A 184 -3.68 -6.80 -9.63
C LYS A 184 -5.21 -6.76 -9.52
N PRO A 185 -5.94 -6.73 -10.64
CA PRO A 185 -7.38 -6.91 -10.63
C PRO A 185 -7.74 -8.20 -9.88
N TYR A 186 -8.84 -8.16 -9.14
CA TYR A 186 -9.37 -9.37 -8.53
C TYR A 186 -9.93 -10.27 -9.62
N GLU A 187 -9.37 -11.46 -9.76
CA GLU A 187 -9.90 -12.52 -10.61
C GLU A 187 -10.64 -13.52 -9.71
N LEU A 188 -11.87 -13.82 -10.09
CA LEU A 188 -12.64 -14.84 -9.37
C LEU A 188 -11.89 -16.15 -9.46
N PRO A 189 -11.64 -16.84 -8.34
CA PRO A 189 -11.02 -18.15 -8.38
C PRO A 189 -11.95 -19.12 -9.11
N VAL A 190 -11.41 -19.83 -10.11
CA VAL A 190 -12.15 -20.89 -10.79
C VAL A 190 -12.30 -22.06 -9.79
N PRO A 191 -13.53 -22.47 -9.44
CA PRO A 191 -13.72 -23.57 -8.50
C PRO A 191 -13.11 -24.84 -9.05
N VAL A 192 -12.57 -25.69 -8.18
CA VAL A 192 -12.00 -26.99 -8.58
C VAL A 192 -13.05 -27.86 -9.26
N PHE A 193 -14.31 -27.74 -8.81
CA PHE A 193 -15.48 -28.37 -9.42
C PHE A 193 -16.67 -27.41 -9.31
N GLY A 194 -17.29 -27.08 -10.45
CA GLY A 194 -18.43 -26.18 -10.52
C GLY A 194 -18.50 -25.46 -11.88
N PRO A 195 -19.54 -24.64 -12.11
CA PRO A 195 -19.69 -23.89 -13.36
C PRO A 195 -18.40 -23.11 -13.70
N GLY A 196 -17.83 -23.35 -14.89
CA GLY A 196 -16.59 -22.74 -15.34
C GLY A 196 -15.32 -23.54 -15.07
N SER A 197 -15.37 -24.67 -14.32
CA SER A 197 -14.22 -25.58 -14.20
C SER A 197 -14.18 -26.62 -15.32
N VAL A 198 -12.98 -27.01 -15.73
CA VAL A 198 -12.79 -28.04 -16.78
C VAL A 198 -13.45 -29.37 -16.38
N LYS A 199 -13.31 -29.78 -15.10
CA LYS A 199 -13.94 -31.00 -14.59
C LYS A 199 -15.45 -30.96 -14.61
N TYR A 200 -16.06 -29.81 -14.36
CA TYR A 200 -17.50 -29.66 -14.44
C TYR A 200 -17.99 -29.72 -15.89
N ALA A 201 -17.28 -29.09 -16.83
CA ALA A 201 -17.59 -29.18 -18.25
C ALA A 201 -17.45 -30.62 -18.80
N GLN A 202 -16.42 -31.37 -18.38
CA GLN A 202 -16.27 -32.76 -18.72
C GLN A 202 -17.44 -33.60 -18.21
N LYS A 203 -17.84 -33.43 -16.94
CA LYS A 203 -18.99 -34.19 -16.39
C LYS A 203 -20.28 -33.87 -17.12
N GLN A 204 -20.52 -32.60 -17.47
CA GLN A 204 -21.70 -32.23 -18.27
C GLN A 204 -21.66 -32.84 -19.66
N ALA A 205 -20.49 -32.90 -20.30
CA ALA A 205 -20.37 -33.56 -21.60
C ALA A 205 -20.64 -35.10 -21.49
N GLU A 206 -20.12 -35.78 -20.46
CA GLU A 206 -20.39 -37.19 -20.20
C GLU A 206 -21.89 -37.46 -19.92
N GLU A 207 -22.56 -36.57 -19.14
CA GLU A 207 -23.99 -36.68 -18.88
C GLU A 207 -24.82 -36.51 -20.17
N LEU A 208 -24.47 -35.55 -21.03
CA LEU A 208 -25.09 -35.36 -22.33
C LEU A 208 -24.88 -36.54 -23.29
N GLU A 209 -23.70 -37.13 -23.31
CA GLU A 209 -23.40 -38.33 -24.12
C GLU A 209 -24.21 -39.55 -23.65
N LEU A 210 -24.38 -39.69 -22.32
CA LEU A 210 -25.22 -40.75 -21.75
C LEU A 210 -26.69 -40.55 -22.10
N GLU A 211 -27.24 -39.35 -22.04
CA GLU A 211 -28.62 -39.04 -22.45
C GLU A 211 -28.83 -39.27 -23.93
N LEU A 212 -27.92 -38.85 -24.80
CA LEU A 212 -27.99 -39.08 -26.24
C LEU A 212 -27.79 -40.56 -26.60
N GLY A 213 -27.11 -41.36 -25.76
CA GLY A 213 -26.93 -42.78 -25.92
C GLY A 213 -28.18 -43.60 -25.56
N GLN A 214 -28.98 -43.14 -24.59
CA GLN A 214 -30.21 -43.81 -24.17
C GLN A 214 -31.32 -43.68 -25.19
N ASP A 215 -31.42 -42.55 -25.90
CA ASP A 215 -32.45 -42.34 -26.96
C ASP A 215 -32.23 -43.20 -28.22
N LYS A 216 -31.09 -43.87 -28.33
CA LYS A 216 -30.81 -44.77 -29.49
C LYS A 216 -31.16 -46.25 -29.26
N ASP A 217 -31.55 -46.63 -28.04
CA ASP A 217 -31.79 -48.03 -27.70
C ASP A 217 -33.28 -48.41 -27.67
N GLU A 218 -34.21 -47.49 -27.96
CA GLU A 218 -35.67 -47.77 -27.95
C GLU A 218 -36.27 -48.18 -29.30
N SER A 219 -35.49 -48.50 -30.33
CA SER A 219 -36.07 -48.83 -31.63
C SER A 219 -35.44 -50.02 -32.34
N VAL A 220 -35.18 -51.16 -31.65
CA VAL A 220 -35.04 -52.46 -32.34
C VAL A 220 -35.61 -53.56 -31.44
N PRO A 221 -36.75 -54.23 -31.81
CA PRO A 221 -37.19 -55.44 -31.12
C PRO A 221 -36.25 -56.59 -31.49
N SER A 222 -35.36 -56.96 -30.61
CA SER A 222 -34.50 -58.15 -30.78
C SER A 222 -35.33 -59.43 -30.69
N PRO A 223 -35.19 -60.39 -31.61
CA PRO A 223 -35.82 -61.69 -31.52
C PRO A 223 -35.25 -62.46 -30.32
N ARG A 224 -36.10 -62.94 -29.44
CA ARG A 224 -35.77 -63.79 -28.31
C ARG A 224 -35.17 -65.11 -28.83
N VAL A 225 -33.88 -65.22 -28.84
CA VAL A 225 -33.21 -66.50 -28.94
C VAL A 225 -32.92 -66.96 -27.50
N GLY A 226 -33.62 -68.04 -27.09
CA GLY A 226 -33.36 -68.72 -25.82
C GLY A 226 -31.98 -69.34 -25.83
N GLY A 227 -31.02 -68.68 -25.30
CA GLY A 227 -29.67 -69.22 -25.06
C GLY A 227 -29.56 -69.63 -23.60
N SER A 228 -29.52 -70.94 -23.38
CA SER A 228 -29.14 -71.56 -22.10
C SER A 228 -27.78 -71.05 -21.66
N TYR A 229 -27.71 -70.37 -20.52
CA TYR A 229 -26.44 -69.96 -19.95
C TYR A 229 -25.71 -71.13 -19.31
N ALA A 230 -24.56 -71.52 -19.87
CA ALA A 230 -23.71 -72.60 -19.31
C ALA A 230 -23.11 -72.12 -17.97
N GLY A 231 -23.76 -72.45 -16.87
CA GLY A 231 -23.29 -72.04 -15.54
C GLY A 231 -24.37 -72.00 -14.45
N ALA A 232 -25.64 -72.26 -14.81
CA ALA A 232 -26.69 -72.33 -13.80
C ALA A 232 -26.66 -73.79 -13.20
N GLY A 233 -25.83 -74.01 -12.17
CA GLY A 233 -25.87 -75.29 -11.47
C GLY A 233 -24.66 -75.70 -10.64
N SER A 234 -23.76 -74.82 -10.32
CA SER A 234 -22.60 -75.22 -9.51
C SER A 234 -22.27 -74.20 -8.48
N TYR A 235 -23.03 -74.13 -7.42
CA TYR A 235 -22.58 -73.59 -6.13
C TYR A 235 -23.32 -74.36 -5.03
N PHE A 236 -22.67 -75.38 -4.52
CA PHE A 236 -22.74 -75.85 -3.16
C PHE A 236 -21.44 -75.51 -2.48
#